data_4e1bc5e33b8525e6a63f5029030df294
#
_entry.id   4e1bc5e33b8525e6a63f5029030df294
#
_cell.length_a   1.000
_cell.length_b   1.000
_cell.length_c   1.000
_cell.angle_alpha   90.00
_cell.angle_beta   90.00
_cell.angle_gamma   90.00
#
_symmetry.space_group_name_H-M   'P 1'
#
loop_
_entity.id
_entity.type
_entity.pdbx_description
1 polymer ?
#
loop_
_entity_poly.entity_id
_entity_poly.type
_entity_poly.pdbx_seq_one_letter_code
_entity_poly.pdbx_strand_id
1 'polypeptide(L)'
;MPRSTYYYHEANPPSDRQATERPAIVEICEKSQFRYGYRRVADTLRKAAGIRIADKTVLKVMREEGLLCRTRRRRKYRSYMGQVGKSSPNLLARDFEAEDPMTKLVTDVTEFKVGGTKLYLSPVVDLYNDEVVAYSISRSPNMKMVLEMLAGLEGRLDGEGAPLLHSDMGWQYQMPAYRLALERMGIAQSMSRKGNCLDNAKAENFFSMVKTELYYDWEGDDPDIFERDLEKYIDWYNNVRIKRRLDGSSPVEYRLSRAA
;
A
#
# COMPACT_ATOMS: atom_id res chain seq x y z
N MET A 1 -30.18 10.43 36.01
CA MET A 1 -30.86 11.41 35.12
C MET A 1 -32.09 11.94 35.79
N PRO A 2 -32.40 13.26 35.81
CA PRO A 2 -33.65 13.80 36.34
C PRO A 2 -34.86 13.24 35.59
N ARG A 3 -35.96 13.06 36.30
CA ARG A 3 -37.19 12.45 35.75
C ARG A 3 -37.77 13.27 34.58
N SER A 4 -37.69 14.60 34.67
CA SER A 4 -38.07 15.55 33.61
C SER A 4 -37.23 15.37 32.33
N THR A 5 -35.92 15.15 32.46
CA THR A 5 -35.01 14.91 31.31
C THR A 5 -35.32 13.59 30.64
N TYR A 6 -35.70 12.55 31.41
CA TYR A 6 -36.10 11.26 30.86
C TYR A 6 -37.36 11.40 29.99
N TYR A 7 -38.44 11.98 30.52
CA TYR A 7 -39.71 12.18 29.78
C TYR A 7 -39.54 13.15 28.59
N TYR A 8 -38.67 14.13 28.72
CA TYR A 8 -38.33 15.02 27.60
C TYR A 8 -37.69 14.24 26.42
N HIS A 9 -36.73 13.36 26.69
CA HIS A 9 -36.10 12.55 25.65
C HIS A 9 -37.03 11.44 25.10
N GLU A 10 -37.94 10.93 25.90
CA GLU A 10 -38.96 9.96 25.46
C GLU A 10 -39.97 10.63 24.51
N ALA A 11 -40.40 11.86 24.82
CA ALA A 11 -41.29 12.64 23.97
C ALA A 11 -40.58 13.27 22.74
N ASN A 12 -39.30 13.51 22.83
CA ASN A 12 -38.51 14.09 21.78
C ASN A 12 -37.27 13.20 21.53
N PRO A 13 -37.43 12.04 20.87
CA PRO A 13 -36.30 11.19 20.55
C PRO A 13 -35.30 11.97 19.69
N PRO A 14 -34.01 11.87 19.99
CA PRO A 14 -33.00 12.58 19.23
C PRO A 14 -33.07 12.21 17.75
N SER A 15 -33.34 13.17 16.89
CA SER A 15 -33.32 12.95 15.45
C SER A 15 -31.91 12.54 15.02
N ASP A 16 -31.82 11.57 14.11
CA ASP A 16 -30.53 11.22 13.50
C ASP A 16 -30.07 12.40 12.62
N ARG A 17 -29.16 13.23 13.17
CA ARG A 17 -28.58 14.39 12.46
C ARG A 17 -27.78 13.99 11.22
N GLN A 18 -27.42 12.73 11.07
CA GLN A 18 -26.67 12.18 9.97
C GLN A 18 -27.50 11.26 9.06
N ALA A 19 -28.83 11.32 9.16
CA ALA A 19 -29.74 10.48 8.35
C ALA A 19 -29.47 10.59 6.85
N THR A 20 -29.08 11.78 6.36
CA THR A 20 -28.79 12.04 4.95
C THR A 20 -27.43 11.49 4.54
N GLU A 21 -26.40 11.58 5.40
CA GLU A 21 -25.02 11.20 5.08
C GLU A 21 -24.76 9.71 5.34
N ARG A 22 -25.53 9.08 6.21
CA ARG A 22 -25.37 7.67 6.62
C ARG A 22 -25.37 6.70 5.44
N PRO A 23 -26.31 6.74 4.48
CA PRO A 23 -26.31 5.86 3.32
C PRO A 23 -25.05 6.01 2.46
N ALA A 24 -24.58 7.23 2.26
CA ALA A 24 -23.36 7.50 1.49
C ALA A 24 -22.10 6.96 2.19
N ILE A 25 -22.04 7.03 3.53
CA ILE A 25 -20.94 6.44 4.32
C ILE A 25 -20.95 4.92 4.16
N VAL A 26 -22.11 4.26 4.26
CA VAL A 26 -22.25 2.81 4.08
C VAL A 26 -21.79 2.40 2.68
N GLU A 27 -22.29 3.06 1.65
CA GLU A 27 -21.94 2.79 0.24
C GLU A 27 -20.42 2.89 -0.02
N ILE A 28 -19.77 3.91 0.52
CA ILE A 28 -18.29 4.07 0.38
C ILE A 28 -17.56 2.93 1.10
N CYS A 29 -18.01 2.52 2.28
CA CYS A 29 -17.43 1.40 3.01
C CYS A 29 -17.55 0.09 2.21
N GLU A 30 -18.72 -0.18 1.65
CA GLU A 30 -18.99 -1.36 0.82
C GLU A 30 -18.16 -1.35 -0.47
N LYS A 31 -18.17 -0.25 -1.23
CA LYS A 31 -17.36 -0.08 -2.45
C LYS A 31 -15.86 -0.26 -2.20
N SER A 32 -15.38 0.17 -1.04
CA SER A 32 -13.99 -0.04 -0.63
C SER A 32 -13.73 -1.41 0.00
N GLN A 33 -14.74 -2.29 0.03
CA GLN A 33 -14.67 -3.61 0.70
C GLN A 33 -14.19 -3.48 2.15
N PHE A 34 -14.71 -2.49 2.88
CA PHE A 34 -14.38 -2.15 4.28
C PHE A 34 -12.86 -1.89 4.53
N ARG A 35 -12.10 -1.58 3.46
CA ARG A 35 -10.65 -1.27 3.55
C ARG A 35 -10.38 0.17 3.97
N TYR A 36 -11.38 1.06 3.86
CA TYR A 36 -11.24 2.47 4.21
C TYR A 36 -11.50 2.74 5.68
N GLY A 37 -10.56 3.41 6.35
CA GLY A 37 -10.82 4.02 7.65
C GLY A 37 -11.57 5.35 7.50
N TYR A 38 -12.19 5.80 8.59
CA TYR A 38 -13.06 6.99 8.63
C TYR A 38 -12.48 8.23 7.91
N ARG A 39 -11.16 8.41 7.93
CA ARG A 39 -10.53 9.56 7.27
C ARG A 39 -10.63 9.47 5.74
N ARG A 40 -10.43 8.29 5.16
CA ARG A 40 -10.60 8.10 3.71
C ARG A 40 -12.06 8.17 3.32
N VAL A 41 -12.96 7.62 4.12
CA VAL A 41 -14.41 7.74 3.90
C VAL A 41 -14.80 9.22 3.87
N ALA A 42 -14.34 10.03 4.84
CA ALA A 42 -14.59 11.47 4.87
C ALA A 42 -14.01 12.21 3.65
N ASP A 43 -12.79 11.84 3.20
CA ASP A 43 -12.17 12.43 2.03
C ASP A 43 -12.93 12.08 0.75
N THR A 44 -13.39 10.83 0.62
CA THR A 44 -14.23 10.39 -0.50
C THR A 44 -15.57 11.12 -0.54
N LEU A 45 -16.24 11.31 0.62
CA LEU A 45 -17.49 12.09 0.70
C LEU A 45 -17.30 13.52 0.21
N ARG A 46 -16.20 14.17 0.61
CA ARG A 46 -15.89 15.54 0.20
C ARG A 46 -15.61 15.65 -1.31
N LYS A 47 -14.82 14.71 -1.85
CA LYS A 47 -14.37 14.73 -3.26
C LYS A 47 -15.47 14.28 -4.22
N ALA A 48 -16.14 13.15 -3.94
CA ALA A 48 -17.09 12.53 -4.86
C ALA A 48 -18.53 13.04 -4.71
N ALA A 49 -18.97 13.38 -3.48
CA ALA A 49 -20.36 13.78 -3.21
C ALA A 49 -20.50 15.26 -2.80
N GLY A 50 -19.39 16.00 -2.65
CA GLY A 50 -19.42 17.38 -2.17
C GLY A 50 -19.89 17.54 -0.71
N ILE A 51 -20.06 16.43 0.01
CA ILE A 51 -20.59 16.40 1.39
C ILE A 51 -19.49 16.82 2.36
N ARG A 52 -19.69 17.95 3.03
CA ARG A 52 -18.78 18.45 4.08
C ARG A 52 -19.20 17.93 5.46
N ILE A 53 -18.54 16.89 5.92
CA ILE A 53 -18.76 16.27 7.22
C ILE A 53 -17.42 16.18 7.98
N ALA A 54 -17.47 16.34 9.30
CA ALA A 54 -16.28 16.22 10.14
C ALA A 54 -15.82 14.75 10.24
N ASP A 55 -14.51 14.51 10.19
CA ASP A 55 -13.92 13.18 10.30
C ASP A 55 -14.42 12.40 11.53
N LYS A 56 -14.58 13.08 12.68
CA LYS A 56 -15.09 12.46 13.91
C LYS A 56 -16.56 12.04 13.82
N THR A 57 -17.36 12.76 13.04
CA THR A 57 -18.76 12.41 12.79
C THR A 57 -18.85 11.15 11.91
N VAL A 58 -18.03 11.06 10.85
CA VAL A 58 -17.90 9.84 10.05
C VAL A 58 -17.49 8.65 10.92
N LEU A 59 -16.51 8.82 11.80
CA LEU A 59 -16.08 7.76 12.72
C LEU A 59 -17.22 7.32 13.65
N LYS A 60 -18.07 8.25 14.12
CA LYS A 60 -19.23 7.94 14.96
C LYS A 60 -20.21 7.07 14.19
N VAL A 61 -20.61 7.49 12.99
CA VAL A 61 -21.52 6.73 12.13
C VAL A 61 -20.96 5.34 11.81
N MET A 62 -19.69 5.24 11.40
CA MET A 62 -19.04 3.96 11.12
C MET A 62 -19.02 3.01 12.33
N ARG A 63 -18.93 3.54 13.56
CA ARG A 63 -19.06 2.73 14.79
C ARG A 63 -20.47 2.23 15.04
N GLU A 64 -21.46 3.10 14.85
CA GLU A 64 -22.86 2.78 15.01
C GLU A 64 -23.32 1.70 14.02
N GLU A 65 -22.81 1.75 12.78
CA GLU A 65 -23.11 0.79 11.72
C GLU A 65 -22.18 -0.45 11.70
N GLY A 66 -21.18 -0.53 12.61
CA GLY A 66 -20.25 -1.65 12.63
C GLY A 66 -19.26 -1.71 11.45
N LEU A 67 -19.00 -0.57 10.77
CA LEU A 67 -18.24 -0.46 9.53
C LEU A 67 -16.72 -0.17 9.73
N LEU A 68 -16.19 -0.45 10.91
CA LEU A 68 -14.79 -0.15 11.20
C LEU A 68 -13.85 -1.08 10.43
N CYS A 69 -12.91 -0.47 9.70
CA CYS A 69 -11.86 -1.24 9.03
C CYS A 69 -10.86 -1.84 10.03
N ARG A 70 -10.16 -2.89 9.59
CA ARG A 70 -9.07 -3.47 10.38
C ARG A 70 -7.94 -2.47 10.60
N THR A 71 -7.40 -2.43 11.82
CA THR A 71 -6.22 -1.62 12.13
C THR A 71 -4.96 -2.47 12.05
N ARG A 72 -3.86 -1.84 11.60
CA ARG A 72 -2.57 -2.51 11.52
C ARG A 72 -2.09 -2.94 12.90
N ARG A 73 -1.65 -4.20 13.03
CA ARG A 73 -0.98 -4.68 14.23
C ARG A 73 0.50 -4.37 14.15
N ARG A 74 1.09 -3.79 15.21
CA ARG A 74 2.55 -3.67 15.34
C ARG A 74 3.16 -5.06 15.42
N ARG A 75 3.98 -5.43 14.42
CA ARG A 75 4.81 -6.64 14.47
C ARG A 75 6.27 -6.24 14.53
N LYS A 76 7.08 -7.00 15.28
CA LYS A 76 8.54 -6.86 15.25
C LYS A 76 9.03 -7.41 13.91
N TYR A 77 9.66 -6.57 13.12
CA TYR A 77 10.34 -6.95 11.88
C TYR A 77 11.72 -7.52 12.21
N ARG A 78 12.17 -8.51 11.44
CA ARG A 78 13.54 -9.06 11.47
C ARG A 78 14.09 -8.94 10.06
N SER A 79 15.06 -8.05 9.86
CA SER A 79 15.78 -7.95 8.59
C SER A 79 16.78 -9.09 8.43
N TYR A 80 17.00 -9.50 7.18
CA TYR A 80 18.05 -10.44 6.84
C TYR A 80 19.44 -9.81 7.14
N MET A 81 20.29 -10.55 7.86
CA MET A 81 21.63 -10.06 8.27
C MET A 81 22.78 -10.82 7.57
N GLY A 82 22.47 -11.72 6.64
CA GLY A 82 23.46 -12.48 5.88
C GLY A 82 24.17 -11.63 4.83
N GLN A 83 25.42 -11.97 4.53
CA GLN A 83 26.18 -11.44 3.41
C GLN A 83 26.56 -12.60 2.50
N VAL A 84 26.00 -12.63 1.28
CA VAL A 84 26.19 -13.72 0.32
C VAL A 84 26.90 -13.23 -0.94
N GLY A 85 26.88 -11.91 -1.22
CA GLY A 85 27.45 -11.26 -2.39
C GLY A 85 27.98 -9.88 -2.09
N LYS A 86 28.05 -9.01 -3.11
CA LYS A 86 28.53 -7.63 -2.99
C LYS A 86 27.37 -6.71 -2.62
N SER A 87 27.49 -5.95 -1.53
CA SER A 87 26.55 -4.90 -1.15
C SER A 87 26.85 -3.59 -1.89
N SER A 88 25.81 -2.80 -2.13
CA SER A 88 25.88 -1.44 -2.66
C SER A 88 25.74 -0.40 -1.53
N PRO A 89 26.22 0.84 -1.72
CA PRO A 89 26.06 1.89 -0.72
C PRO A 89 24.59 2.27 -0.52
N ASN A 90 24.26 2.81 0.66
CA ASN A 90 22.93 3.37 0.90
C ASN A 90 22.86 4.80 0.34
N LEU A 91 22.45 4.91 -0.93
CA LEU A 91 22.30 6.18 -1.62
C LEU A 91 20.97 6.87 -1.26
N LEU A 92 19.93 6.10 -0.93
CA LEU A 92 18.62 6.66 -0.53
C LEU A 92 18.70 7.44 0.80
N ALA A 93 19.57 6.99 1.74
CA ALA A 93 19.84 7.66 3.00
C ALA A 93 18.59 8.07 3.81
N ARG A 94 17.48 7.33 3.68
CA ARG A 94 16.12 7.62 4.25
C ARG A 94 15.43 8.85 3.67
N ASP A 95 15.92 9.40 2.59
CA ASP A 95 15.21 10.44 1.84
C ASP A 95 14.14 9.79 0.96
N PHE A 96 12.95 9.56 1.58
CA PHE A 96 11.80 8.88 0.98
C PHE A 96 10.89 9.84 0.20
N GLU A 97 11.31 11.06 -0.04
CA GLU A 97 10.57 12.01 -0.86
C GLU A 97 11.18 12.05 -2.27
N ALA A 98 10.34 12.06 -3.28
CA ALA A 98 10.71 12.21 -4.67
C ALA A 98 9.90 13.35 -5.27
N GLU A 99 10.53 14.22 -6.04
CA GLU A 99 9.88 15.36 -6.69
C GLU A 99 9.20 14.94 -8.00
N ASP A 100 9.82 13.96 -8.69
CA ASP A 100 9.34 13.44 -9.96
C ASP A 100 9.07 11.93 -9.90
N PRO A 101 8.11 11.43 -10.71
CA PRO A 101 7.88 10.00 -10.83
C PRO A 101 9.10 9.26 -11.37
N MET A 102 9.24 8.00 -11.02
CA MET A 102 10.27 7.06 -11.46
C MET A 102 11.72 7.45 -11.09
N THR A 103 11.93 8.44 -10.22
CA THR A 103 13.29 8.86 -9.79
C THR A 103 13.85 8.07 -8.61
N LYS A 104 13.00 7.79 -7.62
CA LYS A 104 13.35 7.00 -6.42
C LYS A 104 12.36 5.87 -6.24
N LEU A 105 12.85 4.65 -6.37
CA LEU A 105 12.09 3.42 -6.30
C LEU A 105 12.55 2.57 -5.12
N VAL A 106 11.64 1.83 -4.52
CA VAL A 106 11.98 0.85 -3.48
C VAL A 106 11.42 -0.52 -3.83
N THR A 107 12.15 -1.58 -3.46
CA THR A 107 11.73 -2.96 -3.64
C THR A 107 12.05 -3.79 -2.41
N ASP A 108 11.31 -4.85 -2.22
CA ASP A 108 11.52 -5.88 -1.19
C ASP A 108 10.70 -7.12 -1.55
N VAL A 109 10.85 -8.20 -0.81
CA VAL A 109 10.06 -9.43 -1.00
C VAL A 109 9.25 -9.74 0.24
N THR A 110 7.96 -10.04 0.06
CA THR A 110 7.11 -10.51 1.15
C THR A 110 6.52 -11.88 0.86
N GLU A 111 6.26 -12.65 1.92
CA GLU A 111 5.68 -13.99 1.88
C GLU A 111 4.23 -13.98 2.36
N PHE A 112 3.39 -14.76 1.68
CA PHE A 112 2.04 -15.14 2.10
C PHE A 112 1.96 -16.67 2.19
N LYS A 113 1.22 -17.18 3.18
CA LYS A 113 0.96 -18.62 3.34
C LYS A 113 -0.51 -18.89 3.05
N VAL A 114 -0.79 -19.68 2.03
CA VAL A 114 -2.12 -19.99 1.53
C VAL A 114 -2.23 -21.49 1.25
N GLY A 115 -3.19 -22.20 1.85
CA GLY A 115 -3.41 -23.62 1.62
C GLY A 115 -2.16 -24.51 1.80
N GLY A 116 -1.29 -24.17 2.78
CA GLY A 116 -0.02 -24.86 2.99
C GLY A 116 1.09 -24.49 2.01
N THR A 117 0.81 -23.72 0.96
CA THR A 117 1.76 -23.22 -0.05
C THR A 117 2.24 -21.81 0.31
N LYS A 118 3.44 -21.48 -0.11
CA LYS A 118 3.99 -20.13 0.01
C LYS A 118 3.89 -19.40 -1.33
N LEU A 119 3.45 -18.16 -1.25
CA LEU A 119 3.49 -17.19 -2.35
C LEU A 119 4.38 -16.02 -1.96
N TYR A 120 5.15 -15.52 -2.89
CA TYR A 120 6.05 -14.40 -2.71
C TYR A 120 5.66 -13.29 -3.68
N LEU A 121 5.63 -12.06 -3.17
CA LEU A 121 5.43 -10.85 -3.96
C LEU A 121 6.70 -10.00 -3.90
N SER A 122 7.21 -9.62 -5.07
CA SER A 122 8.33 -8.70 -5.25
C SER A 122 7.85 -7.48 -6.02
N PRO A 123 7.43 -6.39 -5.36
CA PRO A 123 6.99 -5.16 -6.00
C PRO A 123 8.13 -4.16 -6.12
N VAL A 124 8.01 -3.25 -7.08
CA VAL A 124 8.70 -1.97 -7.13
C VAL A 124 7.70 -0.87 -6.85
N VAL A 125 7.98 -0.06 -5.84
CA VAL A 125 7.12 1.05 -5.42
C VAL A 125 7.82 2.37 -5.67
N ASP A 126 7.16 3.27 -6.40
CA ASP A 126 7.64 4.62 -6.65
C ASP A 126 7.41 5.50 -5.40
N LEU A 127 8.46 6.17 -4.93
CA LEU A 127 8.40 7.04 -3.76
C LEU A 127 7.65 8.36 -4.02
N TYR A 128 7.52 8.77 -5.27
CA TYR A 128 6.79 9.97 -5.66
C TYR A 128 5.31 9.91 -5.22
N ASN A 129 4.62 8.83 -5.58
CA ASN A 129 3.18 8.69 -5.36
C ASN A 129 2.79 7.38 -4.66
N ASP A 130 3.75 6.54 -4.26
CA ASP A 130 3.55 5.18 -3.75
C ASP A 130 2.84 4.24 -4.76
N GLU A 131 2.98 4.45 -6.09
CA GLU A 131 2.49 3.55 -7.13
C GLU A 131 3.32 2.27 -7.16
N VAL A 132 2.68 1.12 -7.30
CA VAL A 132 3.36 -0.14 -7.63
C VAL A 132 3.59 -0.15 -9.13
N VAL A 133 4.80 0.19 -9.56
CA VAL A 133 5.14 0.38 -10.99
C VAL A 133 5.50 -0.93 -11.69
N ALA A 134 5.97 -1.92 -10.95
CA ALA A 134 6.21 -3.28 -11.44
C ALA A 134 6.07 -4.28 -10.28
N TYR A 135 5.79 -5.52 -10.57
CA TYR A 135 5.81 -6.60 -9.57
C TYR A 135 5.95 -7.96 -10.23
N SER A 136 6.34 -8.96 -9.46
CA SER A 136 6.27 -10.37 -9.80
C SER A 136 5.72 -11.17 -8.62
N ILE A 137 4.91 -12.19 -8.92
CA ILE A 137 4.39 -13.15 -7.93
C ILE A 137 4.95 -14.52 -8.26
N SER A 138 5.40 -15.28 -7.27
CA SER A 138 6.03 -16.58 -7.49
C SER A 138 5.78 -17.52 -6.30
N ARG A 139 5.85 -18.83 -6.57
CA ARG A 139 5.85 -19.89 -5.54
C ARG A 139 7.21 -20.06 -4.85
N SER A 140 8.25 -19.41 -5.36
CA SER A 140 9.61 -19.51 -4.82
C SER A 140 10.34 -18.16 -4.88
N PRO A 141 11.03 -17.72 -3.82
CA PRO A 141 11.76 -16.45 -3.79
C PRO A 141 13.13 -16.62 -4.48
N ASN A 142 13.13 -16.91 -5.77
CA ASN A 142 14.33 -17.17 -6.57
C ASN A 142 14.72 -15.95 -7.45
N MET A 143 15.88 -16.05 -8.12
CA MET A 143 16.34 -14.99 -9.01
C MET A 143 15.42 -14.75 -10.21
N LYS A 144 14.72 -15.80 -10.71
CA LYS A 144 13.78 -15.66 -11.81
C LYS A 144 12.67 -14.65 -11.46
N MET A 145 12.07 -14.77 -10.27
CA MET A 145 11.05 -13.83 -9.78
C MET A 145 11.54 -12.37 -9.78
N VAL A 146 12.76 -12.14 -9.29
CA VAL A 146 13.33 -10.78 -9.21
C VAL A 146 13.66 -10.22 -10.60
N LEU A 147 14.15 -11.06 -11.50
CA LEU A 147 14.42 -10.65 -12.89
C LEU A 147 13.14 -10.41 -13.70
N GLU A 148 12.07 -11.16 -13.45
CA GLU A 148 10.74 -10.89 -14.02
C GLU A 148 10.17 -9.56 -13.54
N MET A 149 10.33 -9.24 -12.26
CA MET A 149 9.95 -7.92 -11.71
C MET A 149 10.74 -6.80 -12.38
N LEU A 150 12.05 -6.96 -12.59
CA LEU A 150 12.89 -5.98 -13.29
C LEU A 150 12.49 -5.85 -14.78
N ALA A 151 12.14 -6.92 -15.46
CA ALA A 151 11.65 -6.85 -16.83
C ALA A 151 10.32 -6.07 -16.93
N GLY A 152 9.43 -6.22 -15.97
CA GLY A 152 8.24 -5.38 -15.84
C GLY A 152 8.55 -3.91 -15.60
N LEU A 153 9.58 -3.61 -14.81
CA LEU A 153 10.06 -2.25 -14.58
C LEU A 153 10.69 -1.64 -15.85
N GLU A 154 11.50 -2.40 -16.59
CA GLU A 154 12.14 -1.96 -17.84
C GLU A 154 11.13 -1.42 -18.85
N GLY A 155 9.97 -2.09 -18.98
CA GLY A 155 8.86 -1.65 -19.84
C GLY A 155 8.16 -0.36 -19.40
N ARG A 156 8.49 0.16 -18.21
CA ARG A 156 7.93 1.41 -17.66
C ARG A 156 8.90 2.58 -17.70
N LEU A 157 10.17 2.33 -18.02
CA LEU A 157 11.19 3.38 -18.17
C LEU A 157 11.04 4.07 -19.52
N ASP A 158 11.01 5.39 -19.51
CA ASP A 158 10.96 6.23 -20.72
C ASP A 158 12.34 6.54 -21.31
N GLY A 159 13.41 6.05 -20.65
CA GLY A 159 14.79 6.27 -21.05
C GLY A 159 15.36 7.62 -20.60
N GLU A 160 14.59 8.46 -19.95
CA GLU A 160 15.03 9.73 -19.38
C GLU A 160 15.41 9.56 -17.89
N GLY A 161 16.61 9.99 -17.54
CA GLY A 161 17.11 9.97 -16.17
C GLY A 161 17.82 8.67 -15.77
N ALA A 162 18.30 8.64 -14.53
CA ALA A 162 18.94 7.49 -13.89
C ALA A 162 18.20 7.17 -12.57
N PRO A 163 17.13 6.36 -12.61
CA PRO A 163 16.39 6.01 -11.40
C PRO A 163 17.28 5.37 -10.34
N LEU A 164 16.95 5.61 -9.07
CA LEU A 164 17.52 4.91 -7.94
C LEU A 164 16.59 3.78 -7.53
N LEU A 165 17.04 2.53 -7.48
CA LEU A 165 16.29 1.42 -6.90
C LEU A 165 16.93 0.97 -5.58
N HIS A 166 16.21 1.20 -4.49
CA HIS A 166 16.63 0.83 -3.14
C HIS A 166 16.00 -0.47 -2.68
N SER A 167 16.79 -1.33 -2.05
CA SER A 167 16.35 -2.60 -1.46
C SER A 167 16.94 -2.79 -0.07
N ASP A 168 16.44 -3.82 0.64
CA ASP A 168 17.15 -4.36 1.80
C ASP A 168 18.42 -5.11 1.38
N MET A 169 19.08 -5.78 2.35
CA MET A 169 20.25 -6.63 2.09
C MET A 169 19.87 -8.09 1.74
N GLY A 170 18.70 -8.33 1.17
CA GLY A 170 18.30 -9.66 0.70
C GLY A 170 19.33 -10.25 -0.25
N TRP A 171 19.56 -11.58 -0.18
CA TRP A 171 20.57 -12.26 -0.97
C TRP A 171 20.41 -12.02 -2.49
N GLN A 172 19.16 -11.95 -2.97
CA GLN A 172 18.82 -11.75 -4.39
C GLN A 172 19.40 -10.44 -4.94
N TYR A 173 19.38 -9.38 -4.13
CA TYR A 173 19.86 -8.04 -4.51
C TYR A 173 21.38 -7.92 -4.51
N GLN A 174 22.08 -8.90 -3.90
CA GLN A 174 23.53 -9.00 -3.86
C GLN A 174 24.11 -9.80 -5.05
N MET A 175 23.27 -10.47 -5.85
CA MET A 175 23.69 -11.32 -6.94
C MET A 175 24.18 -10.54 -8.16
N PRO A 176 25.21 -11.06 -8.89
CA PRO A 176 25.69 -10.42 -10.12
C PRO A 176 24.59 -10.22 -11.17
N ALA A 177 23.69 -11.19 -11.34
CA ALA A 177 22.61 -11.10 -12.31
C ALA A 177 21.69 -9.89 -12.07
N TYR A 178 21.36 -9.59 -10.80
CA TYR A 178 20.58 -8.40 -10.43
C TYR A 178 21.30 -7.11 -10.78
N ARG A 179 22.58 -6.99 -10.40
CA ARG A 179 23.39 -5.80 -10.68
C ARG A 179 23.56 -5.53 -12.17
N LEU A 180 23.88 -6.57 -12.96
CA LEU A 180 23.99 -6.47 -14.41
C LEU A 180 22.68 -6.05 -15.08
N ALA A 181 21.52 -6.52 -14.56
CA ALA A 181 20.22 -6.07 -15.04
C ALA A 181 20.00 -4.58 -14.77
N LEU A 182 20.31 -4.09 -13.56
CA LEU A 182 20.19 -2.67 -13.22
C LEU A 182 21.14 -1.80 -14.05
N GLU A 183 22.41 -2.24 -14.24
CA GLU A 183 23.39 -1.54 -15.08
C GLU A 183 22.89 -1.37 -16.52
N ARG A 184 22.31 -2.43 -17.11
CA ARG A 184 21.71 -2.37 -18.45
C ARG A 184 20.57 -1.37 -18.54
N MET A 185 19.75 -1.28 -17.49
CA MET A 185 18.61 -0.39 -17.42
C MET A 185 18.99 1.06 -17.03
N GLY A 186 20.28 1.34 -16.76
CA GLY A 186 20.72 2.65 -16.27
C GLY A 186 20.25 2.98 -14.84
N ILE A 187 19.89 1.98 -14.04
CA ILE A 187 19.36 2.16 -12.68
C ILE A 187 20.49 2.12 -11.65
N ALA A 188 20.56 3.13 -10.80
CA ALA A 188 21.49 3.16 -9.68
C ALA A 188 21.00 2.24 -8.55
N GLN A 189 21.85 1.28 -8.13
CA GLN A 189 21.54 0.40 -7.01
C GLN A 189 21.84 1.07 -5.67
N SER A 190 20.84 1.03 -4.75
CA SER A 190 20.99 1.42 -3.35
C SER A 190 20.57 0.29 -2.43
N MET A 191 21.27 0.09 -1.31
CA MET A 191 20.92 -0.95 -0.34
C MET A 191 20.90 -0.39 1.08
N SER A 192 19.95 -0.91 1.89
CA SER A 192 19.88 -0.61 3.33
C SER A 192 21.17 -0.96 4.05
N ARG A 193 21.50 -0.23 5.10
CA ARG A 193 22.59 -0.60 6.01
C ARG A 193 22.26 -1.91 6.73
N LYS A 194 23.27 -2.71 7.01
CA LYS A 194 23.13 -4.00 7.67
C LYS A 194 22.35 -3.86 9.00
N GLY A 195 21.25 -4.63 9.13
CA GLY A 195 20.43 -4.66 10.33
C GLY A 195 19.56 -3.42 10.57
N ASN A 196 19.42 -2.52 9.58
CA ASN A 196 18.64 -1.29 9.71
C ASN A 196 17.35 -1.34 8.89
N CYS A 197 16.27 -1.84 9.52
CA CYS A 197 14.94 -1.95 8.89
C CYS A 197 14.33 -0.59 8.49
N LEU A 198 14.72 0.50 9.16
CA LEU A 198 14.17 1.84 8.85
C LEU A 198 14.59 2.35 7.47
N ASP A 199 15.66 1.79 6.91
CA ASP A 199 16.16 2.21 5.59
C ASP A 199 15.23 1.72 4.46
N ASN A 200 14.37 0.67 4.67
CA ASN A 200 13.39 0.18 3.69
C ASN A 200 11.92 0.30 4.17
N ALA A 201 11.65 1.25 5.05
CA ALA A 201 10.34 1.41 5.71
C ALA A 201 9.16 1.61 4.74
N LYS A 202 9.38 2.13 3.53
CA LYS A 202 8.32 2.34 2.52
C LYS A 202 7.81 1.04 1.91
N ALA A 203 8.70 0.12 1.55
CA ALA A 203 8.31 -1.21 1.07
C ALA A 203 7.60 -2.00 2.16
N GLU A 204 8.12 -1.97 3.41
CA GLU A 204 7.47 -2.58 4.58
C GLU A 204 6.07 -2.01 4.84
N ASN A 205 5.88 -0.69 4.65
CA ASN A 205 4.60 -0.03 4.78
C ASN A 205 3.59 -0.55 3.75
N PHE A 206 4.00 -0.72 2.49
CA PHE A 206 3.17 -1.31 1.44
C PHE A 206 2.76 -2.74 1.81
N PHE A 207 3.69 -3.59 2.25
CA PHE A 207 3.37 -4.95 2.68
C PHE A 207 2.40 -5.00 3.85
N SER A 208 2.55 -4.10 4.81
CA SER A 208 1.62 -3.98 5.93
C SER A 208 0.20 -3.62 5.46
N MET A 209 0.07 -2.79 4.40
CA MET A 209 -1.23 -2.46 3.80
C MET A 209 -1.84 -3.66 3.11
N VAL A 210 -1.11 -4.34 2.22
CA VAL A 210 -1.58 -5.54 1.53
C VAL A 210 -2.04 -6.60 2.53
N LYS A 211 -1.22 -6.86 3.57
CA LYS A 211 -1.56 -7.87 4.59
C LYS A 211 -2.79 -7.51 5.41
N THR A 212 -2.99 -6.23 5.70
CA THR A 212 -4.14 -5.78 6.51
C THR A 212 -5.42 -5.67 5.69
N GLU A 213 -5.31 -5.21 4.44
CA GLU A 213 -6.46 -4.87 3.60
C GLU A 213 -6.92 -6.05 2.71
N LEU A 214 -6.07 -7.08 2.53
CA LEU A 214 -6.39 -8.28 1.74
C LEU A 214 -6.15 -9.57 2.53
N TYR A 215 -4.89 -9.84 2.92
CA TYR A 215 -4.47 -11.19 3.33
C TYR A 215 -5.08 -11.67 4.65
N TYR A 216 -5.21 -10.82 5.69
CA TYR A 216 -5.68 -11.28 7.00
C TYR A 216 -7.18 -11.58 7.05
N ASP A 217 -7.96 -11.09 6.12
CA ASP A 217 -9.40 -11.35 5.98
C ASP A 217 -9.71 -12.29 4.80
N TRP A 218 -8.68 -12.74 4.10
CA TRP A 218 -8.86 -13.64 2.98
C TRP A 218 -9.20 -15.06 3.49
N GLU A 219 -10.38 -15.53 3.10
CA GLU A 219 -10.90 -16.85 3.46
C GLU A 219 -10.80 -17.76 2.25
N GLY A 220 -9.79 -18.62 2.24
CA GLY A 220 -9.57 -19.57 1.17
C GLY A 220 -8.28 -20.37 1.39
N ASP A 221 -8.08 -21.41 0.61
CA ASP A 221 -6.90 -22.28 0.66
C ASP A 221 -6.24 -22.46 -0.70
N ASP A 222 -6.84 -21.93 -1.78
CA ASP A 222 -6.31 -22.01 -3.14
C ASP A 222 -5.35 -20.86 -3.44
N PRO A 223 -4.05 -21.15 -3.60
CA PRO A 223 -3.06 -20.12 -3.87
C PRO A 223 -3.21 -19.46 -5.27
N ASP A 224 -3.84 -20.11 -6.26
CA ASP A 224 -4.08 -19.50 -7.59
C ASP A 224 -5.22 -18.47 -7.51
N ILE A 225 -6.21 -18.71 -6.65
CA ILE A 225 -7.26 -17.72 -6.37
C ILE A 225 -6.67 -16.53 -5.63
N PHE A 226 -5.83 -16.78 -4.60
CA PHE A 226 -5.19 -15.70 -3.86
C PHE A 226 -4.27 -14.85 -4.74
N GLU A 227 -3.52 -15.46 -5.66
CA GLU A 227 -2.66 -14.76 -6.62
C GLU A 227 -3.47 -13.78 -7.47
N ARG A 228 -4.58 -14.23 -8.06
CA ARG A 228 -5.50 -13.36 -8.82
C ARG A 228 -6.10 -12.23 -7.98
N ASP A 229 -6.43 -12.49 -6.73
CA ASP A 229 -6.98 -11.47 -5.83
C ASP A 229 -5.90 -10.47 -5.40
N LEU A 230 -4.65 -10.91 -5.28
CA LEU A 230 -3.50 -10.04 -5.04
C LEU A 230 -3.23 -9.11 -6.24
N GLU A 231 -3.34 -9.61 -7.48
CA GLU A 231 -3.24 -8.81 -8.70
C GLU A 231 -4.36 -7.76 -8.77
N LYS A 232 -5.62 -8.17 -8.53
CA LYS A 232 -6.75 -7.23 -8.44
C LYS A 232 -6.58 -6.18 -7.33
N TYR A 233 -5.97 -6.59 -6.20
CA TYR A 233 -5.69 -5.65 -5.11
C TYR A 233 -4.65 -4.61 -5.54
N ILE A 234 -3.58 -5.01 -6.25
CA ILE A 234 -2.55 -4.09 -6.74
C ILE A 234 -3.14 -3.12 -7.76
N ASP A 235 -3.98 -3.61 -8.67
CA ASP A 235 -4.69 -2.76 -9.63
C ASP A 235 -5.60 -1.74 -8.90
N TRP A 236 -6.44 -2.20 -7.98
CA TRP A 236 -7.29 -1.34 -7.15
C TRP A 236 -6.47 -0.35 -6.31
N TYR A 237 -5.33 -0.78 -5.75
CA TYR A 237 -4.44 0.07 -4.97
C TYR A 237 -3.86 1.22 -5.81
N ASN A 238 -3.47 0.94 -7.04
CA ASN A 238 -2.90 1.92 -7.95
C ASN A 238 -3.96 2.89 -8.52
N ASN A 239 -5.12 2.38 -8.91
CA ASN A 239 -6.09 3.13 -9.71
C ASN A 239 -7.26 3.71 -8.90
N VAL A 240 -7.60 3.13 -7.74
CA VAL A 240 -8.82 3.48 -6.99
C VAL A 240 -8.54 3.89 -5.55
N ARG A 241 -7.55 3.28 -4.90
CA ARG A 241 -7.28 3.50 -3.48
C ARG A 241 -6.72 4.89 -3.22
N ILE A 242 -7.53 5.75 -2.63
CA ILE A 242 -7.13 7.13 -2.32
C ILE A 242 -6.12 7.22 -1.18
N LYS A 243 -5.27 8.26 -1.23
CA LYS A 243 -4.28 8.60 -0.20
C LYS A 243 -4.36 10.08 0.16
N ARG A 244 -4.43 10.39 1.46
CA ARG A 244 -4.47 11.79 1.93
C ARG A 244 -3.26 12.61 1.49
N ARG A 245 -2.06 12.01 1.52
CA ARG A 245 -0.85 12.70 1.10
C ARG A 245 -0.84 12.99 -0.42
N LEU A 246 -1.73 12.39 -1.20
CA LEU A 246 -1.95 12.63 -2.62
C LEU A 246 -3.25 13.42 -2.88
N ASP A 247 -3.59 14.33 -1.99
CA ASP A 247 -4.78 15.18 -2.07
C ASP A 247 -6.09 14.39 -2.28
N GLY A 248 -6.18 13.19 -1.66
CA GLY A 248 -7.33 12.29 -1.80
C GLY A 248 -7.43 11.62 -3.16
N SER A 249 -6.34 11.56 -3.92
CA SER A 249 -6.24 10.86 -5.20
C SER A 249 -5.63 9.45 -5.02
N SER A 250 -5.87 8.58 -6.00
CA SER A 250 -5.11 7.33 -6.13
C SER A 250 -3.69 7.62 -6.64
N PRO A 251 -2.73 6.68 -6.52
CA PRO A 251 -1.39 6.85 -7.05
C PRO A 251 -1.37 7.26 -8.52
N VAL A 252 -2.06 6.51 -9.38
CA VAL A 252 -2.11 6.79 -10.82
C VAL A 252 -2.82 8.12 -11.12
N GLU A 253 -3.97 8.40 -10.48
CA GLU A 253 -4.69 9.66 -10.65
C GLU A 253 -3.80 10.85 -10.27
N TYR A 254 -3.05 10.76 -9.19
CA TYR A 254 -2.11 11.81 -8.76
C TYR A 254 -1.01 12.05 -9.80
N ARG A 255 -0.37 10.98 -10.31
CA ARG A 255 0.67 11.11 -11.35
C ARG A 255 0.13 11.76 -12.62
N LEU A 256 -1.03 11.30 -13.11
CA LEU A 256 -1.63 11.85 -14.33
C LEU A 256 -2.03 13.32 -14.18
N SER A 257 -2.53 13.73 -13.01
CA SER A 257 -2.91 15.12 -12.74
C SER A 257 -1.71 16.09 -12.66
N ARG A 258 -0.49 15.59 -12.50
CA ARG A 258 0.75 16.39 -12.41
C ARG A 258 1.58 16.36 -13.70
N ALA A 259 1.28 15.41 -14.60
CA ALA A 259 1.92 15.32 -15.91
C ALA A 259 1.25 16.23 -16.99
N ALA A 260 0.09 16.81 -16.66
CA ALA A 260 -0.66 17.77 -17.49
C ALA A 260 -0.31 19.20 -17.08
#